data_6595281e8a3d40244a86ad180d25a191
#
_entry.id   6595281e8a3d40244a86ad180d25a191
#
_cell.length_a   1.000
_cell.length_b   1.000
_cell.length_c   1.000
_cell.angle_alpha   90.00
_cell.angle_beta   90.00
_cell.angle_gamma   90.00
#
_symmetry.space_group_name_H-M   'P 1'
#
loop_
_entity.id
_entity.type
_entity.pdbx_description
1 polymer ?
#
loop_
_entity_poly.entity_id
_entity_poly.type
_entity_poly.pdbx_seq_one_letter_code
_entity_poly.pdbx_strand_id
1 'polypeptide(L)'
;CVLLTIMLAIMVIHTAEAADPISLSTNSDIYYNGDHVVVFGKVNTVFEDRPITIQIYYESNLIGIAQPDVAADGTFVGSFYATGSKWKDEGTYVVRAQYTPTQIAETTFEFFSQVVDKSSAVFHVDIPNSGTFDVGYTIRGGEVNAINMNGERYSLLVKTTMNSNGNLILKLPRESFDAQKSDDIDDTFIIL
;
A
#
# COMPACT_ATOMS: atom_id res chain seq x y z
N CYS A 1 58.37 29.03 -31.69
CA CYS A 1 57.56 29.02 -30.48
C CYS A 1 56.27 28.26 -30.78
N VAL A 2 56.26 26.98 -30.44
CA VAL A 2 55.04 26.13 -30.64
C VAL A 2 54.33 26.08 -29.34
N LEU A 3 53.16 26.71 -29.27
CA LEU A 3 52.28 26.65 -28.13
C LEU A 3 51.49 25.31 -28.19
N LEU A 4 51.85 24.35 -27.35
CA LEU A 4 51.14 23.11 -27.21
C LEU A 4 49.96 23.30 -26.22
N THR A 5 48.75 23.47 -26.76
CA THR A 5 47.52 23.59 -25.97
C THR A 5 47.06 22.19 -25.58
N ILE A 6 47.29 21.78 -24.32
CA ILE A 6 46.73 20.54 -23.74
C ILE A 6 45.29 20.84 -23.40
N MET A 7 44.35 20.29 -24.18
CA MET A 7 42.93 20.30 -23.90
C MET A 7 42.62 19.15 -22.94
N LEU A 8 42.47 19.46 -21.63
CA LEU A 8 42.06 18.54 -20.62
C LEU A 8 40.57 18.27 -20.77
N ALA A 9 40.21 17.16 -21.40
CA ALA A 9 38.82 16.70 -21.47
C ALA A 9 38.41 16.12 -20.06
N ILE A 10 37.63 16.88 -19.30
CA ILE A 10 37.02 16.41 -18.09
C ILE A 10 35.88 15.44 -18.47
N MET A 11 36.16 14.15 -18.36
CA MET A 11 35.15 13.10 -18.54
C MET A 11 34.27 13.07 -17.31
N VAL A 12 33.09 13.66 -17.41
CA VAL A 12 32.06 13.56 -16.33
C VAL A 12 31.52 12.11 -16.35
N ILE A 13 31.98 11.31 -15.41
CA ILE A 13 31.44 9.96 -15.20
C ILE A 13 30.09 10.15 -14.51
N HIS A 14 29.01 9.99 -15.27
CA HIS A 14 27.68 9.84 -14.69
C HIS A 14 27.61 8.44 -14.13
N THR A 15 27.63 8.29 -12.81
CA THR A 15 27.24 7.04 -12.16
C THR A 15 25.75 6.87 -12.38
N ALA A 16 25.36 5.91 -13.22
CA ALA A 16 23.98 5.49 -13.30
C ALA A 16 23.65 4.82 -11.94
N GLU A 17 22.78 5.44 -11.17
CA GLU A 17 22.23 4.84 -9.98
C GLU A 17 21.37 3.64 -10.45
N ALA A 18 21.76 2.44 -10.06
CA ALA A 18 21.00 1.25 -10.40
C ALA A 18 19.67 1.33 -9.63
N ALA A 19 18.55 1.30 -10.34
CA ALA A 19 17.25 1.25 -9.70
C ALA A 19 17.18 0.03 -8.77
N ASP A 20 16.64 0.24 -7.58
CA ASP A 20 16.46 -0.84 -6.61
C ASP A 20 15.68 -1.99 -7.24
N PRO A 21 16.11 -3.24 -7.02
CA PRO A 21 15.47 -4.41 -7.64
C PRO A 21 14.04 -4.66 -7.15
N ILE A 22 13.68 -4.07 -6.00
CA ILE A 22 12.33 -4.12 -5.41
C ILE A 22 11.98 -2.72 -4.91
N SER A 23 10.85 -2.18 -5.31
CA SER A 23 10.21 -1.06 -4.61
C SER A 23 9.32 -1.63 -3.50
N LEU A 24 9.30 -0.99 -2.32
CA LEU A 24 8.55 -1.44 -1.15
C LEU A 24 7.97 -0.24 -0.41
N SER A 25 6.69 -0.33 -0.07
CA SER A 25 5.98 0.73 0.66
C SER A 25 4.88 0.13 1.53
N THR A 26 4.41 0.92 2.48
CA THR A 26 3.23 0.64 3.31
C THR A 26 2.13 1.67 3.01
N ASN A 27 0.88 1.31 3.27
CA ASN A 27 -0.26 2.22 3.06
C ASN A 27 -0.36 3.36 4.08
N SER A 28 0.50 3.36 5.11
CA SER A 28 0.63 4.44 6.11
C SER A 28 2.00 4.38 6.75
N ASP A 29 2.50 5.54 7.20
CA ASP A 29 3.75 5.63 7.98
C ASP A 29 3.49 5.44 9.49
N ILE A 30 2.23 5.42 9.93
CA ILE A 30 1.83 5.28 11.33
C ILE A 30 0.68 4.30 11.43
N TYR A 31 0.79 3.35 12.36
CA TYR A 31 -0.26 2.37 12.69
C TYR A 31 -0.52 2.31 14.18
N TYR A 32 -1.75 1.91 14.51
CA TYR A 32 -2.21 1.70 15.88
C TYR A 32 -2.71 0.28 16.07
N ASN A 33 -2.87 -0.12 17.33
CA ASN A 33 -3.39 -1.45 17.65
C ASN A 33 -4.74 -1.71 16.95
N GLY A 34 -4.82 -2.82 16.24
CA GLY A 34 -5.96 -3.24 15.44
C GLY A 34 -6.02 -2.62 14.04
N ASP A 35 -5.01 -1.90 13.59
CA ASP A 35 -4.93 -1.42 12.22
C ASP A 35 -4.57 -2.52 11.22
N HIS A 36 -4.93 -2.30 9.98
CA HIS A 36 -4.57 -3.15 8.85
C HIS A 36 -3.35 -2.56 8.14
N VAL A 37 -2.22 -3.22 8.30
CA VAL A 37 -0.96 -2.88 7.63
C VAL A 37 -0.97 -3.53 6.27
N VAL A 38 -0.99 -2.73 5.21
CA VAL A 38 -0.87 -3.20 3.83
C VAL A 38 0.53 -2.86 3.33
N VAL A 39 1.26 -3.89 2.93
CA VAL A 39 2.59 -3.78 2.34
C VAL A 39 2.49 -4.07 0.86
N PHE A 40 2.96 -3.18 0.03
CA PHE A 40 2.89 -3.34 -1.42
C PHE A 40 4.20 -2.90 -2.09
N GLY A 41 4.39 -3.36 -3.29
CA GLY A 41 5.59 -3.02 -4.02
C GLY A 41 5.63 -3.66 -5.40
N LYS A 42 6.80 -3.56 -6.02
CA LYS A 42 7.05 -4.09 -7.36
C LYS A 42 8.46 -4.62 -7.49
N VAL A 43 8.61 -5.79 -8.11
CA VAL A 43 9.89 -6.33 -8.53
C VAL A 43 10.16 -5.98 -10.01
N ASN A 44 11.41 -5.74 -10.36
CA ASN A 44 11.78 -5.40 -11.74
C ASN A 44 11.82 -6.63 -12.66
N THR A 45 11.98 -7.83 -12.11
CA THR A 45 12.03 -9.09 -12.87
C THR A 45 11.15 -10.12 -12.17
N VAL A 46 10.17 -10.66 -12.90
CA VAL A 46 9.27 -11.70 -12.38
C VAL A 46 9.86 -13.07 -12.66
N PHE A 47 9.87 -13.95 -11.66
CA PHE A 47 10.20 -15.36 -11.77
C PHE A 47 8.93 -16.19 -11.58
N GLU A 48 8.67 -17.12 -12.48
CA GLU A 48 7.51 -18.01 -12.39
C GLU A 48 7.54 -18.84 -11.09
N ASP A 49 6.35 -19.04 -10.52
CA ASP A 49 6.11 -19.83 -9.30
C ASP A 49 6.97 -19.44 -8.09
N ARG A 50 7.39 -18.19 -8.01
CA ARG A 50 8.16 -17.68 -6.88
C ARG A 50 7.40 -16.60 -6.11
N PRO A 51 6.89 -16.90 -4.91
CA PRO A 51 6.32 -15.88 -4.04
C PRO A 51 7.41 -14.95 -3.48
N ILE A 52 7.04 -13.74 -3.13
CA ILE A 52 7.89 -12.83 -2.36
C ILE A 52 7.64 -13.03 -0.87
N THR A 53 8.69 -13.05 -0.06
CA THR A 53 8.56 -13.14 1.39
C THR A 53 8.57 -11.75 1.99
N ILE A 54 7.50 -11.37 2.69
CA ILE A 54 7.37 -10.13 3.45
C ILE A 54 7.46 -10.46 4.92
N GLN A 55 8.33 -9.78 5.65
CA GLN A 55 8.56 -9.95 7.07
C GLN A 55 8.44 -8.60 7.76
N ILE A 56 7.79 -8.58 8.92
CA ILE A 56 7.73 -7.40 9.79
C ILE A 56 8.52 -7.71 11.05
N TYR A 57 9.43 -6.81 11.42
CA TYR A 57 10.26 -6.90 12.60
C TYR A 57 10.04 -5.72 13.52
N TYR A 58 10.09 -5.97 14.82
CA TYR A 58 10.35 -4.97 15.84
C TYR A 58 11.67 -5.32 16.52
N GLU A 59 12.64 -4.43 16.43
CA GLU A 59 14.04 -4.71 16.77
C GLU A 59 14.55 -5.97 16.04
N SER A 60 14.89 -7.04 16.78
CA SER A 60 15.32 -8.33 16.21
C SER A 60 14.22 -9.40 16.20
N ASN A 61 13.00 -9.06 16.63
CA ASN A 61 11.90 -10.02 16.77
C ASN A 61 11.03 -10.05 15.51
N LEU A 62 10.78 -11.23 14.98
CA LEU A 62 9.84 -11.42 13.87
C LEU A 62 8.39 -11.30 14.40
N ILE A 63 7.72 -10.25 13.96
CA ILE A 63 6.33 -9.93 14.33
C ILE A 63 5.35 -10.63 13.39
N GLY A 64 5.59 -10.57 12.09
CA GLY A 64 4.73 -11.17 11.07
C GLY A 64 5.48 -11.62 9.84
N ILE A 65 4.88 -12.57 9.10
CA ILE A 65 5.39 -13.06 7.83
C ILE A 65 4.21 -13.32 6.88
N ALA A 66 4.39 -12.98 5.61
CA ALA A 66 3.49 -13.31 4.52
C ALA A 66 4.30 -13.69 3.27
N GLN A 67 3.70 -14.50 2.40
CA GLN A 67 4.31 -14.94 1.15
C GLN A 67 3.30 -14.79 0.01
N PRO A 68 2.98 -13.56 -0.39
CA PRO A 68 2.10 -13.34 -1.54
C PRO A 68 2.78 -13.72 -2.85
N ASP A 69 1.97 -14.09 -3.83
CA ASP A 69 2.42 -14.25 -5.20
C ASP A 69 2.77 -12.89 -5.82
N VAL A 70 3.66 -12.91 -6.79
CA VAL A 70 4.03 -11.75 -7.59
C VAL A 70 3.22 -11.80 -8.88
N ALA A 71 2.47 -10.74 -9.16
CA ALA A 71 1.69 -10.62 -10.39
C ALA A 71 2.59 -10.54 -11.64
N ALA A 72 2.02 -10.79 -12.81
CA ALA A 72 2.75 -10.79 -14.07
C ALA A 72 3.42 -9.45 -14.41
N ASP A 73 2.88 -8.33 -13.89
CA ASP A 73 3.43 -7.00 -14.03
C ASP A 73 4.51 -6.67 -12.97
N GLY A 74 4.82 -7.63 -12.09
CA GLY A 74 5.79 -7.52 -11.02
C GLY A 74 5.23 -6.97 -9.71
N THR A 75 3.97 -6.58 -9.63
CA THR A 75 3.38 -6.05 -8.39
C THR A 75 3.10 -7.16 -7.37
N PHE A 76 3.13 -6.81 -6.10
CA PHE A 76 2.77 -7.69 -5.00
C PHE A 76 2.12 -6.90 -3.86
N VAL A 77 1.25 -7.58 -3.11
CA VAL A 77 0.58 -7.02 -1.93
C VAL A 77 0.53 -8.07 -0.83
N GLY A 78 0.95 -7.70 0.36
CA GLY A 78 0.78 -8.49 1.57
C GLY A 78 0.07 -7.67 2.64
N SER A 79 -0.63 -8.34 3.55
CA SER A 79 -1.36 -7.64 4.59
C SER A 79 -1.23 -8.31 5.95
N PHE A 80 -1.29 -7.49 7.01
CA PHE A 80 -1.16 -7.90 8.40
C PHE A 80 -2.14 -7.12 9.26
N TYR A 81 -2.65 -7.75 10.30
CA TYR A 81 -3.38 -7.05 11.35
C TYR A 81 -2.43 -6.72 12.49
N ALA A 82 -2.29 -5.43 12.81
CA ALA A 82 -1.46 -4.95 13.91
C ALA A 82 -2.15 -5.21 15.26
N THR A 83 -2.31 -6.48 15.63
CA THR A 83 -2.99 -6.92 16.86
C THR A 83 -2.39 -8.19 17.44
N GLY A 84 -2.68 -8.44 18.71
CA GLY A 84 -2.22 -9.63 19.42
C GLY A 84 -0.89 -9.45 20.15
N SER A 85 -0.39 -10.53 20.75
CA SER A 85 0.71 -10.50 21.73
C SER A 85 2.06 -10.07 21.16
N LYS A 86 2.25 -10.10 19.85
CA LYS A 86 3.48 -9.65 19.19
C LYS A 86 3.47 -8.16 18.86
N TRP A 87 2.28 -7.53 18.80
CA TRP A 87 2.07 -6.11 18.50
C TRP A 87 1.80 -5.34 19.79
N LYS A 88 2.79 -5.27 20.68
CA LYS A 88 2.63 -4.69 22.02
C LYS A 88 3.58 -3.51 22.29
N ASP A 89 4.74 -3.52 21.67
CA ASP A 89 5.79 -2.54 21.92
C ASP A 89 5.68 -1.40 20.89
N GLU A 90 5.68 -0.16 21.39
CA GLU A 90 5.60 1.05 20.55
C GLU A 90 6.97 1.36 19.94
N GLY A 91 6.97 1.94 18.74
CA GLY A 91 8.16 2.39 18.06
C GLY A 91 8.22 2.01 16.60
N THR A 92 9.43 2.05 16.06
CA THR A 92 9.72 1.80 14.65
C THR A 92 9.75 0.31 14.34
N TYR A 93 8.89 -0.10 13.42
CA TYR A 93 8.84 -1.46 12.86
C TYR A 93 9.50 -1.46 11.49
N VAL A 94 10.25 -2.51 11.19
CA VAL A 94 10.92 -2.70 9.90
C VAL A 94 10.14 -3.72 9.08
N VAL A 95 9.79 -3.35 7.86
CA VAL A 95 9.23 -4.26 6.86
C VAL A 95 10.34 -4.64 5.90
N ARG A 96 10.57 -5.93 5.74
CA ARG A 96 11.57 -6.49 4.82
C ARG A 96 10.89 -7.37 3.80
N ALA A 97 11.07 -7.06 2.52
CA ALA A 97 10.67 -7.89 1.40
C ALA A 97 11.89 -8.59 0.81
N GLN A 98 11.79 -9.90 0.61
CA GLN A 98 12.85 -10.70 -0.01
C GLN A 98 12.27 -11.55 -1.12
N TYR A 99 12.75 -11.35 -2.36
CA TYR A 99 12.33 -12.10 -3.52
C TYR A 99 13.37 -13.16 -3.96
N THR A 100 14.63 -12.80 -3.88
CA THR A 100 15.77 -13.74 -4.05
C THR A 100 16.79 -13.51 -2.92
N PRO A 101 17.84 -14.32 -2.78
CA PRO A 101 18.87 -14.10 -1.78
C PRO A 101 19.55 -12.70 -1.86
N THR A 102 19.56 -12.10 -3.06
CA THR A 102 20.23 -10.81 -3.32
C THR A 102 19.25 -9.66 -3.59
N GLN A 103 17.95 -9.95 -3.78
CA GLN A 103 16.92 -8.93 -3.98
C GLN A 103 16.14 -8.77 -2.70
N ILE A 104 16.48 -7.75 -1.94
CA ILE A 104 15.91 -7.42 -0.64
C ILE A 104 15.64 -5.92 -0.63
N ALA A 105 14.49 -5.52 -0.10
CA ALA A 105 14.14 -4.14 0.17
C ALA A 105 13.59 -4.02 1.58
N GLU A 106 13.79 -2.86 2.20
CA GLU A 106 13.29 -2.55 3.53
C GLU A 106 12.59 -1.18 3.54
N THR A 107 11.55 -1.07 4.35
CA THR A 107 10.89 0.18 4.70
C THR A 107 10.48 0.13 6.15
N THR A 108 10.04 1.25 6.73
CA THR A 108 9.69 1.34 8.14
C THR A 108 8.36 2.04 8.34
N PHE A 109 7.74 1.79 9.49
CA PHE A 109 6.60 2.55 9.98
C PHE A 109 6.65 2.65 11.51
N GLU A 110 5.91 3.61 12.07
CA GLU A 110 5.74 3.75 13.52
C GLU A 110 4.48 3.02 13.97
N PHE A 111 4.58 2.30 15.08
CA PHE A 111 3.44 1.63 15.70
C PHE A 111 3.21 2.15 17.12
N PHE A 112 1.93 2.37 17.45
CA PHE A 112 1.46 2.76 18.78
C PHE A 112 0.47 1.74 19.32
N SER A 113 0.64 1.32 20.56
CA SER A 113 -0.18 0.28 21.20
C SER A 113 -1.58 0.74 21.59
N GLN A 114 -1.80 2.05 21.65
CA GLN A 114 -3.11 2.61 21.98
C GLN A 114 -4.15 2.30 20.90
N VAL A 115 -5.37 1.99 21.37
CA VAL A 115 -6.52 1.85 20.49
C VAL A 115 -7.08 3.24 20.22
N VAL A 116 -7.07 3.64 18.95
CA VAL A 116 -7.71 4.90 18.54
C VAL A 116 -9.15 4.59 18.13
N ASP A 117 -10.08 5.40 18.62
CA ASP A 117 -11.49 5.26 18.29
C ASP A 117 -11.71 5.26 16.78
N LYS A 118 -12.40 4.22 16.32
CA LYS A 118 -12.80 4.04 14.93
C LYS A 118 -14.32 4.15 14.85
N SER A 119 -14.81 5.00 13.96
CA SER A 119 -16.23 5.05 13.62
C SER A 119 -16.49 4.09 12.45
N SER A 120 -17.46 3.20 12.60
CA SER A 120 -17.92 2.31 11.53
C SER A 120 -19.40 2.53 11.28
N ALA A 121 -19.77 2.68 10.03
CA ALA A 121 -21.17 2.85 9.62
C ALA A 121 -21.36 2.34 8.17
N VAL A 122 -22.61 2.48 7.70
CA VAL A 122 -22.99 2.15 6.33
C VAL A 122 -23.58 3.40 5.70
N PHE A 123 -23.16 3.70 4.49
CA PHE A 123 -23.76 4.71 3.63
C PHE A 123 -24.60 4.03 2.55
N HIS A 124 -25.85 4.49 2.41
CA HIS A 124 -26.71 4.12 1.28
C HIS A 124 -26.38 5.04 0.11
N VAL A 125 -25.84 4.49 -0.95
CA VAL A 125 -25.40 5.23 -2.14
C VAL A 125 -26.37 4.98 -3.27
N ASP A 126 -26.92 6.06 -3.85
CA ASP A 126 -27.83 5.98 -5.01
C ASP A 126 -27.04 5.79 -6.30
N ILE A 127 -27.46 4.80 -7.09
CA ILE A 127 -27.01 4.62 -8.46
C ILE A 127 -28.07 5.27 -9.36
N PRO A 128 -27.75 6.30 -10.14
CA PRO A 128 -28.70 6.92 -11.05
C PRO A 128 -29.39 5.89 -11.96
N ASN A 129 -30.71 5.81 -11.87
CA ASN A 129 -31.57 4.87 -12.62
C ASN A 129 -31.41 3.36 -12.34
N SER A 130 -30.71 2.97 -11.26
CA SER A 130 -30.41 1.55 -10.98
C SER A 130 -30.59 1.13 -9.52
N GLY A 131 -31.09 2.03 -8.64
CA GLY A 131 -31.35 1.73 -7.23
C GLY A 131 -30.25 2.17 -6.28
N THR A 132 -30.13 1.52 -5.13
CA THR A 132 -29.17 1.85 -4.08
C THR A 132 -28.29 0.65 -3.75
N PHE A 133 -27.09 0.92 -3.25
CA PHE A 133 -26.24 -0.10 -2.65
C PHE A 133 -25.61 0.43 -1.36
N ASP A 134 -25.18 -0.48 -0.50
CA ASP A 134 -24.61 -0.17 0.79
C ASP A 134 -23.08 -0.20 0.75
N VAL A 135 -22.46 0.92 1.13
CA VAL A 135 -21.03 1.01 1.33
C VAL A 135 -20.73 1.03 2.83
N GLY A 136 -20.21 -0.08 3.34
CA GLY A 136 -19.67 -0.12 4.69
C GLY A 136 -18.35 0.66 4.74
N TYR A 137 -18.13 1.42 5.82
CA TYR A 137 -16.86 2.09 6.02
C TYR A 137 -16.40 2.02 7.47
N THR A 138 -15.10 2.15 7.66
CA THR A 138 -14.46 2.40 8.94
C THR A 138 -13.48 3.54 8.76
N ILE A 139 -13.61 4.59 9.57
CA ILE A 139 -12.73 5.76 9.54
C ILE A 139 -12.08 5.96 10.91
N ARG A 140 -10.82 6.35 10.91
CA ARG A 140 -10.08 6.81 12.08
C ARG A 140 -9.61 8.24 11.84
N GLY A 141 -9.64 9.04 12.91
CA GLY A 141 -9.15 10.42 12.90
C GLY A 141 -10.05 11.43 12.20
N GLY A 142 -11.29 11.06 11.90
CA GLY A 142 -12.26 11.92 11.24
C GLY A 142 -13.62 11.27 11.10
N GLU A 143 -14.44 11.84 10.23
CA GLU A 143 -15.78 11.37 9.90
C GLU A 143 -16.02 11.37 8.38
N VAL A 144 -16.86 10.47 7.90
CA VAL A 144 -17.35 10.46 6.52
C VAL A 144 -18.63 11.28 6.45
N ASN A 145 -18.61 12.35 5.69
CA ASN A 145 -19.75 13.26 5.54
C ASN A 145 -20.69 12.86 4.41
N ALA A 146 -20.14 12.29 3.32
CA ALA A 146 -20.93 11.83 2.20
C ALA A 146 -20.15 10.80 1.36
N ILE A 147 -20.89 9.87 0.74
CA ILE A 147 -20.42 8.99 -0.32
C ILE A 147 -21.39 9.13 -1.48
N ASN A 148 -20.90 9.55 -2.64
CA ASN A 148 -21.73 9.75 -3.83
C ASN A 148 -21.13 8.97 -5.01
N MET A 149 -21.98 8.42 -5.85
CA MET A 149 -21.56 7.78 -7.10
C MET A 149 -21.59 8.79 -8.25
N ASN A 150 -20.55 8.81 -9.04
CA ASN A 150 -20.52 9.48 -10.33
C ASN A 150 -20.69 8.41 -11.41
N GLY A 151 -21.90 8.31 -11.98
CA GLY A 151 -22.25 7.30 -13.00
C GLY A 151 -21.55 7.50 -14.35
N GLU A 152 -21.12 8.74 -14.69
CA GLU A 152 -20.39 8.99 -15.94
C GLU A 152 -18.94 8.51 -15.89
N ARG A 153 -18.35 8.51 -14.67
CA ARG A 153 -16.94 8.13 -14.45
C ARG A 153 -16.79 6.80 -13.75
N TYR A 154 -17.89 6.12 -13.41
CA TYR A 154 -17.88 4.89 -12.61
C TYR A 154 -17.00 5.01 -11.36
N SER A 155 -17.16 6.11 -10.63
CA SER A 155 -16.32 6.42 -9.47
C SER A 155 -17.15 6.78 -8.25
N LEU A 156 -16.61 6.48 -7.07
CA LEU A 156 -17.13 6.95 -5.79
C LEU A 156 -16.38 8.21 -5.34
N LEU A 157 -17.14 9.25 -4.99
CA LEU A 157 -16.61 10.45 -4.33
C LEU A 157 -16.93 10.35 -2.85
N VAL A 158 -15.91 10.21 -2.04
CA VAL A 158 -16.03 10.20 -0.58
C VAL A 158 -15.59 11.55 -0.01
N LYS A 159 -16.48 12.20 0.71
CA LYS A 159 -16.18 13.44 1.45
C LYS A 159 -15.94 13.12 2.91
N THR A 160 -14.81 13.55 3.42
CA THR A 160 -14.42 13.34 4.82
C THR A 160 -14.05 14.65 5.49
N THR A 161 -14.27 14.74 6.80
CA THR A 161 -13.64 15.74 7.66
C THR A 161 -12.63 15.05 8.55
N MET A 162 -11.35 15.42 8.41
CA MET A 162 -10.28 14.85 9.20
C MET A 162 -9.87 15.79 10.32
N ASN A 163 -9.80 15.29 11.54
CA ASN A 163 -9.38 16.01 12.74
C ASN A 163 -7.94 15.68 13.14
N SER A 164 -7.42 14.57 12.64
CA SER A 164 -6.06 14.08 12.85
C SER A 164 -5.62 13.17 11.70
N ASN A 165 -4.38 12.72 11.72
CA ASN A 165 -3.94 11.65 10.82
C ASN A 165 -4.77 10.39 11.04
N GLY A 166 -5.20 9.76 9.96
CA GLY A 166 -6.08 8.62 10.04
C GLY A 166 -6.12 7.81 8.75
N ASN A 167 -6.99 6.82 8.74
CA ASN A 167 -7.26 6.01 7.55
C ASN A 167 -8.76 5.82 7.37
N LEU A 168 -9.16 5.61 6.12
CA LEU A 168 -10.50 5.26 5.72
C LEU A 168 -10.45 3.89 5.02
N ILE A 169 -11.28 2.96 5.48
CA ILE A 169 -11.47 1.67 4.86
C ILE A 169 -12.90 1.65 4.31
N LEU A 170 -13.06 1.36 3.03
CA LEU A 170 -14.35 1.15 2.40
C LEU A 170 -14.54 -0.35 2.14
N LYS A 171 -15.75 -0.85 2.39
CA LYS A 171 -16.19 -2.20 2.02
C LYS A 171 -17.14 -2.05 0.84
N LEU A 172 -16.62 -2.30 -0.36
CA LEU A 172 -17.39 -2.21 -1.59
C LEU A 172 -18.06 -3.57 -1.87
N PRO A 173 -19.39 -3.62 -2.10
CA PRO A 173 -20.07 -4.85 -2.47
C PRO A 173 -19.67 -5.25 -3.90
N ARG A 174 -19.14 -6.47 -4.07
CA ARG A 174 -18.72 -6.99 -5.40
C ARG A 174 -19.83 -7.00 -6.43
N GLU A 175 -21.06 -7.27 -6.00
CA GLU A 175 -22.28 -7.25 -6.85
C GLU A 175 -22.51 -5.89 -7.55
N SER A 176 -22.01 -4.78 -6.94
CA SER A 176 -22.19 -3.43 -7.45
C SER A 176 -20.87 -2.79 -7.96
N PHE A 177 -19.74 -3.31 -7.49
CA PHE A 177 -18.40 -2.85 -7.81
C PHE A 177 -17.52 -4.05 -8.13
N ASP A 178 -17.74 -4.64 -9.30
CA ASP A 178 -16.84 -5.65 -9.80
C ASP A 178 -15.85 -5.00 -10.77
N ALA A 179 -14.60 -4.93 -10.37
CA ALA A 179 -13.50 -4.48 -11.21
C ALA A 179 -12.90 -5.64 -12.01
N GLN A 180 -13.72 -6.64 -12.38
CA GLN A 180 -13.26 -7.82 -13.11
C GLN A 180 -13.03 -7.48 -14.59
N LYS A 181 -11.86 -7.83 -15.10
CA LYS A 181 -11.57 -7.81 -16.53
C LYS A 181 -12.20 -9.00 -17.24
N SER A 182 -12.24 -8.95 -18.57
CA SER A 182 -12.82 -9.99 -19.42
C SER A 182 -12.15 -11.38 -19.31
N ASP A 183 -11.03 -11.47 -18.59
CA ASP A 183 -10.23 -12.68 -18.37
C ASP A 183 -10.32 -13.21 -16.91
N ASP A 184 -11.39 -12.82 -16.18
CA ASP A 184 -11.64 -13.17 -14.78
C ASP A 184 -10.58 -12.68 -13.78
N ILE A 185 -9.73 -11.75 -14.19
CA ILE A 185 -8.71 -11.13 -13.31
C ILE A 185 -9.26 -9.80 -12.76
N ASP A 186 -9.11 -9.60 -11.46
CA ASP A 186 -9.47 -8.33 -10.81
C ASP A 186 -8.62 -7.18 -11.36
N ASP A 187 -9.23 -6.05 -11.67
CA ASP A 187 -8.55 -4.81 -12.01
C ASP A 187 -8.23 -3.98 -10.76
N THR A 188 -7.38 -2.99 -10.91
CA THR A 188 -6.96 -2.13 -9.81
C THR A 188 -7.89 -0.92 -9.70
N PHE A 189 -8.37 -0.63 -8.48
CA PHE A 189 -9.02 0.65 -8.21
C PHE A 189 -8.00 1.78 -8.19
N ILE A 190 -8.30 2.89 -8.87
CA ILE A 190 -7.49 4.10 -8.85
C ILE A 190 -8.03 5.03 -7.77
N ILE A 191 -7.19 5.43 -6.84
CA ILE A 191 -7.50 6.46 -5.83
C ILE A 191 -6.85 7.76 -6.30
N LEU A 192 -7.64 8.82 -6.41
CA LEU A 192 -7.22 10.14 -6.86
C LEU A 192 -7.21 11.12 -5.69
#